data_2fe37d4030e279d6e25dce8fbb30509f
#
_entry.id   2fe37d4030e279d6e25dce8fbb30509f
#
_cell.length_a   1.000
_cell.length_b   1.000
_cell.length_c   1.000
_cell.angle_alpha   90.00
_cell.angle_beta   90.00
_cell.angle_gamma   90.00
#
_symmetry.space_group_name_H-M   'P 1'
#
loop_
_entity.id
_entity.type
_entity.pdbx_description
1 polymer ?
#
loop_
_entity_poly.entity_id
_entity_poly.type
_entity_poly.pdbx_seq_one_letter_code
_entity_poly.pdbx_strand_id
1 'polypeptide(L)'
;MKLMNRRTFALALSLGAASLLIPSFAMAEDHLAEAISHTKEAIDHGKQGHAKVLVTHAEAALKHANAAEKASDNEHTKEGITHLKEAIETGEKGHAEEATKHAEAALGHL
;
A
#
# COMPACT_ATOMS: atom_id res chain seq x y z
N MET A 1 -42.34 -7.05 -30.44
CA MET A 1 -41.56 -8.09 -29.91
C MET A 1 -40.11 -7.79 -29.89
N LYS A 2 -39.54 -7.55 -30.98
CA LYS A 2 -38.15 -7.27 -31.06
C LYS A 2 -37.74 -6.03 -30.34
N LEU A 3 -38.65 -5.15 -30.09
CA LEU A 3 -38.37 -3.88 -29.44
C LEU A 3 -37.86 -4.04 -28.03
N MET A 4 -38.30 -5.07 -27.36
CA MET A 4 -37.94 -5.23 -25.98
C MET A 4 -36.47 -5.51 -25.77
N ASN A 5 -35.90 -6.22 -26.71
CA ASN A 5 -34.50 -6.59 -26.57
C ASN A 5 -33.55 -5.40 -26.53
N ARG A 6 -33.93 -4.38 -27.29
CA ARG A 6 -33.04 -3.23 -27.36
C ARG A 6 -32.98 -2.47 -26.07
N ARG A 7 -34.06 -2.45 -25.36
CA ARG A 7 -34.08 -1.73 -24.11
C ARG A 7 -33.17 -2.32 -23.05
N THR A 8 -33.11 -3.62 -23.05
CA THR A 8 -32.26 -4.27 -22.06
C THR A 8 -30.80 -3.97 -22.25
N PHE A 9 -30.38 -3.78 -23.49
CA PHE A 9 -28.98 -3.44 -23.75
C PHE A 9 -28.60 -2.11 -23.16
N ALA A 10 -29.47 -1.14 -23.28
CA ALA A 10 -29.19 0.18 -22.78
C ALA A 10 -28.95 0.16 -21.26
N LEU A 11 -29.70 -0.65 -20.58
CA LEU A 11 -29.55 -0.75 -19.13
C LEU A 11 -28.21 -1.32 -18.74
N ALA A 12 -27.78 -2.33 -19.47
CA ALA A 12 -26.51 -2.95 -19.16
C ALA A 12 -25.35 -1.97 -19.31
N LEU A 13 -25.42 -1.14 -20.33
CA LEU A 13 -24.36 -0.17 -20.58
C LEU A 13 -24.24 0.85 -19.46
N SER A 14 -25.37 1.31 -18.96
CA SER A 14 -25.32 2.33 -17.93
C SER A 14 -24.72 1.79 -16.64
N LEU A 15 -24.94 0.54 -16.34
CA LEU A 15 -24.33 -0.06 -15.16
C LEU A 15 -22.82 -0.15 -15.28
N GLY A 16 -22.34 -0.51 -16.46
CA GLY A 16 -20.91 -0.59 -16.67
C GLY A 16 -20.22 0.75 -16.51
N ALA A 17 -20.85 1.80 -16.99
CA ALA A 17 -20.28 3.12 -16.87
C ALA A 17 -20.15 3.56 -15.41
N ALA A 18 -21.14 3.24 -14.61
CA ALA A 18 -21.14 3.63 -13.21
C ALA A 18 -19.98 3.02 -12.43
N SER A 19 -19.58 1.80 -12.78
CA SER A 19 -18.55 1.11 -12.06
C SER A 19 -17.15 1.70 -12.27
N LEU A 20 -17.00 2.60 -13.23
CA LEU A 20 -15.70 3.22 -13.50
C LEU A 20 -15.40 4.40 -12.60
N LEU A 21 -16.35 4.83 -11.80
CA LEU A 21 -16.20 6.01 -10.97
C LEU A 21 -15.79 5.65 -9.54
N ILE A 22 -14.64 5.03 -9.40
CA ILE A 22 -14.10 4.68 -8.08
C ILE A 22 -13.30 5.87 -7.56
N PRO A 23 -13.61 6.38 -6.37
CA PRO A 23 -12.86 7.51 -5.80
C PRO A 23 -11.40 7.18 -5.56
N SER A 24 -10.53 8.14 -5.82
CA SER A 24 -9.09 7.98 -5.62
C SER A 24 -8.74 7.66 -4.17
N PHE A 25 -9.46 8.28 -3.23
CA PHE A 25 -9.13 8.05 -1.83
C PHE A 25 -9.41 6.61 -1.39
N ALA A 26 -10.40 5.94 -2.02
CA ALA A 26 -10.65 4.53 -1.71
C ALA A 26 -9.48 3.67 -2.14
N MET A 27 -8.87 3.97 -3.28
CA MET A 27 -7.67 3.27 -3.73
C MET A 27 -6.50 3.54 -2.80
N ALA A 28 -6.38 4.79 -2.32
CA ALA A 28 -5.34 5.15 -1.38
C ALA A 28 -5.49 4.36 -0.08
N GLU A 29 -6.72 4.22 0.42
CA GLU A 29 -6.96 3.44 1.65
C GLU A 29 -6.61 1.97 1.47
N ASP A 30 -6.94 1.38 0.32
CA ASP A 30 -6.61 -0.02 0.05
C ASP A 30 -5.10 -0.21 0.01
N HIS A 31 -4.38 0.69 -0.65
CA HIS A 31 -2.93 0.61 -0.70
C HIS A 31 -2.29 0.87 0.66
N LEU A 32 -2.85 1.77 1.47
CA LEU A 32 -2.36 1.99 2.82
C LEU A 32 -2.53 0.74 3.68
N ALA A 33 -3.67 0.07 3.56
CA ALA A 33 -3.90 -1.16 4.31
C ALA A 33 -2.86 -2.22 3.96
N GLU A 34 -2.52 -2.35 2.69
CA GLU A 34 -1.48 -3.27 2.25
C GLU A 34 -0.10 -2.85 2.77
N ALA A 35 0.20 -1.55 2.70
CA ALA A 35 1.46 -1.04 3.22
C ALA A 35 1.60 -1.32 4.71
N ILE A 36 0.54 -1.10 5.48
CA ILE A 36 0.53 -1.38 6.91
C ILE A 36 0.77 -2.85 7.18
N SER A 37 0.09 -3.73 6.44
CA SER A 37 0.23 -5.17 6.61
C SER A 37 1.67 -5.62 6.36
N HIS A 38 2.26 -5.19 5.26
CA HIS A 38 3.66 -5.54 4.96
C HIS A 38 4.65 -4.94 5.94
N THR A 39 4.38 -3.72 6.43
CA THR A 39 5.24 -3.10 7.43
C THR A 39 5.23 -3.91 8.74
N LYS A 40 4.07 -4.38 9.16
CA LYS A 40 3.96 -5.24 10.35
C LYS A 40 4.74 -6.54 10.17
N GLU A 41 4.66 -7.14 8.99
CA GLU A 41 5.43 -8.34 8.70
C GLU A 41 6.94 -8.05 8.73
N ALA A 42 7.35 -6.91 8.19
CA ALA A 42 8.75 -6.51 8.24
C ALA A 42 9.23 -6.39 9.70
N ILE A 43 8.42 -5.78 10.55
CA ILE A 43 8.75 -5.63 11.97
C ILE A 43 8.89 -6.99 12.64
N ASP A 44 7.96 -7.90 12.39
CA ASP A 44 7.99 -9.23 12.99
C ASP A 44 9.30 -9.97 12.64
N HIS A 45 9.68 -9.94 11.37
CA HIS A 45 10.90 -10.58 10.93
C HIS A 45 12.14 -9.86 11.44
N GLY A 46 12.08 -8.54 11.51
CA GLY A 46 13.16 -7.74 12.06
C GLY A 46 13.44 -8.08 13.51
N LYS A 47 12.40 -8.26 14.30
CA LYS A 47 12.53 -8.65 15.71
C LYS A 47 13.16 -10.03 15.88
N GLN A 48 13.06 -10.87 14.87
CA GLN A 48 13.69 -12.19 14.86
C GLN A 48 15.11 -12.14 14.30
N GLY A 49 15.60 -10.99 13.94
CA GLY A 49 16.93 -10.83 13.37
C GLY A 49 17.03 -11.16 11.89
N HIS A 50 15.90 -11.29 11.20
CA HIS A 50 15.88 -11.66 9.78
C HIS A 50 15.88 -10.42 8.90
N ALA A 51 17.03 -9.77 8.76
CA ALA A 51 17.17 -8.52 8.03
C ALA A 51 16.73 -8.62 6.57
N LYS A 52 17.09 -9.70 5.87
CA LYS A 52 16.72 -9.85 4.46
C LYS A 52 15.24 -9.97 4.26
N VAL A 53 14.56 -10.69 5.14
CA VAL A 53 13.12 -10.85 5.06
C VAL A 53 12.41 -9.54 5.38
N LEU A 54 12.96 -8.81 6.38
CA LEU A 54 12.46 -7.47 6.67
C LEU A 54 12.52 -6.60 5.42
N VAL A 55 13.64 -6.61 4.70
CA VAL A 55 13.81 -5.80 3.50
C VAL A 55 12.76 -6.16 2.44
N THR A 56 12.52 -7.45 2.24
CA THR A 56 11.51 -7.90 1.27
C THR A 56 10.14 -7.33 1.59
N HIS A 57 9.71 -7.41 2.84
CA HIS A 57 8.42 -6.88 3.24
C HIS A 57 8.38 -5.35 3.23
N ALA A 58 9.49 -4.71 3.62
CA ALA A 58 9.58 -3.25 3.59
C ALA A 58 9.49 -2.72 2.15
N GLU A 59 10.09 -3.42 1.19
CA GLU A 59 9.98 -3.05 -0.22
C GLU A 59 8.55 -3.18 -0.73
N ALA A 60 7.84 -4.25 -0.34
CA ALA A 60 6.44 -4.41 -0.69
C ALA A 60 5.60 -3.29 -0.06
N ALA A 61 5.86 -2.97 1.20
CA ALA A 61 5.18 -1.88 1.88
C ALA A 61 5.42 -0.54 1.18
N LEU A 62 6.66 -0.29 0.78
CA LEU A 62 7.03 0.94 0.08
C LEU A 62 6.27 1.08 -1.24
N LYS A 63 6.17 -0.01 -1.99
CA LYS A 63 5.44 0.00 -3.24
C LYS A 63 3.98 0.41 -3.04
N HIS A 64 3.33 -0.16 -2.04
CA HIS A 64 1.94 0.18 -1.73
C HIS A 64 1.81 1.60 -1.18
N ALA A 65 2.75 2.03 -0.34
CA ALA A 65 2.73 3.39 0.20
C ALA A 65 2.89 4.43 -0.91
N ASN A 66 3.76 4.17 -1.88
CA ASN A 66 3.91 5.05 -3.03
C ASN A 66 2.63 5.10 -3.87
N ALA A 67 1.95 3.97 -4.04
CA ALA A 67 0.69 3.93 -4.77
C ALA A 67 -0.39 4.72 -4.03
N ALA A 68 -0.44 4.60 -2.71
CA ALA A 68 -1.37 5.37 -1.90
C ALA A 68 -1.12 6.86 -2.03
N GLU A 69 0.15 7.28 -2.01
CA GLU A 69 0.52 8.68 -2.13
C GLU A 69 0.11 9.25 -3.48
N LYS A 70 0.28 8.47 -4.54
CA LYS A 70 -0.15 8.89 -5.87
C LYS A 70 -1.66 9.06 -5.95
N ALA A 71 -2.40 8.21 -5.26
CA ALA A 71 -3.86 8.27 -5.28
C ALA A 71 -4.39 9.44 -4.43
N SER A 72 -3.70 9.77 -3.35
CA SER A 72 -4.11 10.83 -2.44
C SER A 72 -2.91 11.38 -1.68
N ASP A 73 -2.54 12.61 -1.98
CA ASP A 73 -1.41 13.30 -1.35
C ASP A 73 -1.61 13.40 0.15
N ASN A 74 -0.64 12.91 0.94
CA ASN A 74 -0.76 12.88 2.39
C ASN A 74 0.62 12.94 3.05
N GLU A 75 0.84 13.97 3.87
CA GLU A 75 2.14 14.17 4.53
C GLU A 75 2.54 12.99 5.43
N HIS A 76 1.59 12.37 6.12
CA HIS A 76 1.91 11.21 6.94
C HIS A 76 2.39 10.04 6.10
N THR A 77 1.75 9.81 4.96
CA THR A 77 2.18 8.75 4.05
C THR A 77 3.59 9.03 3.54
N LYS A 78 3.90 10.28 3.23
CA LYS A 78 5.25 10.68 2.80
C LYS A 78 6.29 10.38 3.86
N GLU A 79 5.97 10.67 5.11
CA GLU A 79 6.88 10.37 6.22
C GLU A 79 7.06 8.86 6.38
N GLY A 80 5.98 8.10 6.26
CA GLY A 80 6.04 6.65 6.28
C GLY A 80 6.96 6.10 5.18
N ILE A 81 6.85 6.67 3.98
CA ILE A 81 7.69 6.30 2.84
C ILE A 81 9.17 6.54 3.17
N THR A 82 9.48 7.69 3.78
CA THR A 82 10.86 8.01 4.17
C THR A 82 11.41 6.96 5.13
N HIS A 83 10.63 6.62 6.16
CA HIS A 83 11.06 5.62 7.13
C HIS A 83 11.18 4.22 6.54
N LEU A 84 10.30 3.86 5.59
CA LEU A 84 10.43 2.58 4.90
C LEU A 84 11.73 2.50 4.10
N LYS A 85 12.12 3.58 3.44
CA LYS A 85 13.38 3.64 2.70
C LYS A 85 14.57 3.47 3.64
N GLU A 86 14.50 4.08 4.81
CA GLU A 86 15.55 3.93 5.82
C GLU A 86 15.63 2.50 6.35
N ALA A 87 14.46 1.87 6.55
CA ALA A 87 14.41 0.48 6.98
C ALA A 87 15.07 -0.45 5.94
N ILE A 88 14.78 -0.21 4.66
CA ILE A 88 15.37 -0.98 3.57
C ILE A 88 16.88 -0.81 3.56
N GLU A 89 17.35 0.43 3.62
CA GLU A 89 18.79 0.72 3.59
C GLU A 89 19.52 0.06 4.75
N THR A 90 19.01 0.20 5.97
CA THR A 90 19.66 -0.41 7.14
C THR A 90 19.55 -1.92 7.13
N GLY A 91 18.41 -2.44 6.64
CA GLY A 91 18.23 -3.90 6.52
C GLY A 91 19.16 -4.51 5.49
N GLU A 92 19.41 -3.82 4.38
CA GLU A 92 20.36 -4.27 3.37
C GLU A 92 21.78 -4.36 3.90
N LYS A 93 22.11 -3.53 4.89
CA LYS A 93 23.42 -3.60 5.57
C LYS A 93 23.47 -4.70 6.64
N GLY A 94 22.37 -5.40 6.85
CA GLY A 94 22.29 -6.47 7.83
C GLY A 94 21.97 -5.99 9.25
N HIS A 95 21.59 -4.72 9.42
CA HIS A 95 21.32 -4.15 10.74
C HIS A 95 19.83 -4.33 11.08
N ALA A 96 19.44 -5.55 11.47
CA ALA A 96 18.04 -5.90 11.70
C ALA A 96 17.37 -5.05 12.78
N GLU A 97 18.07 -4.79 13.88
CA GLU A 97 17.48 -4.03 14.97
C GLU A 97 17.18 -2.60 14.57
N GLU A 98 18.15 -1.93 13.92
CA GLU A 98 17.95 -0.56 13.46
C GLU A 98 16.88 -0.49 12.39
N ALA A 99 16.89 -1.43 11.44
CA ALA A 99 15.87 -1.50 10.39
C ALA A 99 14.48 -1.68 11.00
N THR A 100 14.36 -2.48 12.05
CA THR A 100 13.09 -2.68 12.75
C THR A 100 12.58 -1.37 13.32
N LYS A 101 13.45 -0.57 13.92
CA LYS A 101 13.07 0.73 14.48
C LYS A 101 12.55 1.67 13.40
N HIS A 102 13.18 1.68 12.24
CA HIS A 102 12.69 2.48 11.13
C HIS A 102 11.33 1.98 10.62
N ALA A 103 11.15 0.66 10.56
CA ALA A 103 9.87 0.09 10.15
C ALA A 103 8.76 0.43 11.15
N GLU A 104 9.09 0.42 12.45
CA GLU A 104 8.12 0.82 13.48
C GLU A 104 7.76 2.29 13.35
N ALA A 105 8.73 3.15 13.07
CA ALA A 105 8.46 4.56 12.81
C ALA A 105 7.57 4.73 11.57
N ALA A 106 7.84 3.98 10.52
CA ALA A 106 7.00 4.01 9.32
C ALA A 106 5.56 3.63 9.66
N LEU A 107 5.37 2.58 10.43
CA LEU A 107 4.04 2.12 10.82
C LEU A 107 3.25 3.21 11.55
N GLY A 108 3.94 3.99 12.37
CA GLY A 108 3.30 5.08 13.11
C GLY A 108 2.79 6.20 12.22
N HIS A 109 3.31 6.33 11.00
CA HIS A 109 2.88 7.36 10.05
C HIS A 109 1.87 6.83 9.02
N LEU A 110 1.76 5.55 8.84
CA LEU A 110 0.84 4.96 7.88
C LEU A 110 -0.53 4.75 8.50
#